data_9f7d29811c93699912adbc8696571da4
#
_entry.id   9f7d29811c93699912adbc8696571da4
#
_cell.length_a   1.000
_cell.length_b   1.000
_cell.length_c   1.000
_cell.angle_alpha   90.00
_cell.angle_beta   90.00
_cell.angle_gamma   90.00
#
_symmetry.space_group_name_H-M   'P 1'
#
loop_
_entity.id
_entity.type
_entity.pdbx_description
1 polymer ?
#
loop_
_entity_poly.entity_id
_entity_poly.type
_entity_poly.pdbx_seq_one_letter_code
_entity_poly.pdbx_strand_id
1 'polypeptide(L)' 'MAARVTQSEKEKMWQLYQQLGSFTKVAKKMRRNPDTVSRYVHEFEAAVGAASYILNRI' A
#
# COMPACT_ATOMS: atom_id res chain seq x y z
N MET A 1 3.74 6.19 21.55
CA MET A 1 4.19 6.95 20.40
C MET A 1 3.64 6.39 19.09
N ALA A 2 3.04 7.24 18.31
CA ALA A 2 2.46 6.80 17.05
C ALA A 2 3.57 6.41 16.08
N ALA A 3 3.49 5.22 15.55
CA ALA A 3 4.45 4.76 14.57
C ALA A 3 4.16 5.42 13.23
N ARG A 4 5.16 6.03 12.65
CA ARG A 4 5.04 6.57 11.32
C ARG A 4 5.09 5.45 10.30
N VAL A 5 4.22 5.53 9.32
CA VAL A 5 4.27 4.58 8.22
C VAL A 5 5.34 5.05 7.25
N THR A 6 6.39 4.25 7.14
CA THR A 6 7.50 4.58 6.25
C THR A 6 7.20 4.19 4.82
N GLN A 7 8.02 4.65 3.90
CA GLN A 7 7.89 4.28 2.50
C GLN A 7 8.01 2.77 2.31
N SER A 8 8.95 2.16 3.03
CA SER A 8 9.14 0.71 2.99
C SER A 8 7.89 -0.02 3.48
N GLU A 9 7.25 0.51 4.50
CA GLU A 9 6.04 -0.10 5.04
C GLU A 9 4.89 0.00 4.06
N LYS A 10 4.74 1.14 3.40
CA LYS A 10 3.71 1.31 2.38
C LYS A 10 3.90 0.33 1.24
N GLU A 11 5.13 0.17 0.79
CA GLU A 11 5.45 -0.78 -0.26
C GLU A 11 5.12 -2.20 0.16
N LYS A 12 5.44 -2.55 1.40
CA LYS A 12 5.14 -3.87 1.92
C LYS A 12 3.65 -4.12 1.98
N MET A 13 2.88 -3.12 2.41
CA MET A 13 1.43 -3.21 2.43
C MET A 13 0.87 -3.46 1.04
N TRP A 14 1.40 -2.74 0.06
CA TRP A 14 0.97 -2.88 -1.32
C TRP A 14 1.30 -4.26 -1.86
N GLN A 15 2.50 -4.75 -1.61
CA GLN A 15 2.92 -6.08 -2.05
C GLN A 15 2.07 -7.16 -1.40
N LEU A 16 1.82 -7.05 -0.11
CA LEU A 16 0.97 -8.01 0.59
C LEU A 16 -0.44 -7.98 0.05
N TYR A 17 -0.95 -6.80 -0.27
CA TYR A 17 -2.27 -6.68 -0.84
C TYR A 17 -2.35 -7.40 -2.20
N GLN A 18 -1.29 -7.29 -3.01
CA GLN A 18 -1.25 -8.01 -4.28
C GLN A 18 -1.28 -9.52 -4.08
N GLN A 19 -0.66 -9.99 -3.01
CA GLN A 19 -0.62 -11.42 -2.71
C GLN A 19 -1.91 -11.92 -2.06
N LEU A 20 -2.42 -11.18 -1.10
CA LEU A 20 -3.56 -11.62 -0.29
C LEU A 20 -4.90 -11.18 -0.85
N GLY A 21 -4.93 -10.09 -1.58
CA GLY A 21 -6.15 -9.58 -2.18
C GLY A 21 -7.16 -9.03 -1.18
N SER A 22 -6.75 -8.71 0.04
CA SER A 22 -7.66 -8.23 1.07
C SER A 22 -6.96 -7.29 2.04
N PHE A 23 -7.54 -6.12 2.24
CA PHE A 23 -6.99 -5.16 3.20
C PHE A 23 -7.05 -5.69 4.61
N THR A 24 -8.09 -6.43 4.93
CA THR A 24 -8.24 -7.02 6.27
C THR A 24 -7.11 -8.00 6.56
N LYS A 25 -6.78 -8.85 5.60
CA LYS A 25 -5.71 -9.81 5.76
C LYS A 25 -4.35 -9.12 5.88
N VAL A 26 -4.13 -8.10 5.06
CA VAL A 26 -2.89 -7.33 5.13
C VAL A 26 -2.77 -6.64 6.48
N ALA A 27 -3.86 -6.04 6.95
CA ALA A 27 -3.88 -5.36 8.24
C ALA A 27 -3.53 -6.31 9.38
N LYS A 28 -4.09 -7.51 9.36
CA LYS A 28 -3.79 -8.51 10.37
C LYS A 28 -2.32 -8.90 10.34
N LYS A 29 -1.78 -9.07 9.15
CA LYS A 29 -0.37 -9.45 8.99
C LYS A 29 0.56 -8.34 9.44
N MET A 30 0.20 -7.10 9.15
CA MET A 30 0.99 -5.94 9.51
C MET A 30 0.68 -5.41 10.91
N ARG A 31 -0.37 -5.94 11.55
CA ARG A 31 -0.86 -5.47 12.84
C ARG A 31 -1.24 -4.00 12.79
N ARG A 32 -1.97 -3.64 11.74
CA ARG A 32 -2.45 -2.28 11.52
C ARG A 32 -3.94 -2.29 11.31
N ASN A 33 -4.53 -1.09 11.40
CA ASN A 33 -5.95 -0.93 11.15
C ASN A 33 -6.22 -1.11 9.66
N PRO A 34 -7.27 -1.84 9.27
CA PRO A 34 -7.60 -2.03 7.84
C PRO A 34 -7.80 -0.71 7.08
N ASP A 35 -8.39 0.29 7.75
CA ASP A 35 -8.58 1.59 7.11
C ASP A 35 -7.24 2.25 6.79
N THR A 36 -6.29 2.11 7.69
CA THR A 36 -4.94 2.64 7.49
C THR A 36 -4.27 1.95 6.30
N VAL A 37 -4.37 0.63 6.26
CA VAL A 37 -3.78 -0.15 5.17
C VAL A 37 -4.41 0.24 3.84
N SER A 38 -5.74 0.33 3.80
CA SER A 38 -6.45 0.72 2.59
C SER A 38 -5.98 2.08 2.08
N ARG A 39 -5.89 3.04 2.98
CA ARG A 39 -5.46 4.40 2.62
C ARG A 39 -4.05 4.40 2.03
N TYR A 40 -3.13 3.72 2.67
CA TYR A 40 -1.75 3.73 2.21
C TYR A 40 -1.54 2.91 0.94
N VAL A 41 -2.29 1.82 0.80
CA VAL A 41 -2.22 1.03 -0.43
C VAL A 41 -2.73 1.87 -1.61
N HIS A 42 -3.85 2.56 -1.43
CA HIS A 42 -4.39 3.42 -2.48
C HIS A 42 -3.42 4.55 -2.83
N GLU A 43 -2.80 5.14 -1.81
CA GLU A 43 -1.83 6.21 -2.01
C GLU A 43 -0.61 5.72 -2.79
N PHE A 44 -0.09 4.56 -2.41
CA PHE A 44 1.06 3.98 -3.08
C PHE A 44 0.71 3.58 -4.51
N GLU A 45 -0.44 2.98 -4.69
CA GLU A 45 -0.91 2.54 -5.99
C GLU A 45 -1.09 3.72 -6.94
N ALA A 46 -1.61 4.83 -6.44
CA ALA A 46 -1.78 6.04 -7.24
C ALA A 46 -0.43 6.58 -7.70
N ALA A 47 0.55 6.56 -6.81
CA ALA A 47 1.88 7.04 -7.15
C ALA A 47 2.55 6.13 -8.19
N VAL A 48 2.46 4.82 -8.00
CA VAL A 48 3.02 3.86 -8.93
C VAL A 48 2.28 3.92 -10.27
N GLY A 49 0.96 4.00 -10.22
CA GLY A 49 0.14 4.09 -11.41
C GLY A 49 0.43 5.33 -12.23
N ALA A 50 0.61 6.46 -11.55
CA ALA A 50 0.93 7.71 -12.24
C ALA A 50 2.27 7.62 -12.95
N ALA A 51 3.28 7.08 -12.26
CA ALA A 51 4.61 6.93 -12.83
C ALA A 51 4.57 5.98 -14.04
N SER A 52 3.86 4.87 -13.88
CA SER A 52 3.74 3.89 -14.95
C SER A 52 3.03 4.47 -16.16
N TYR A 53 1.98 5.26 -15.91
CA TYR A 53 1.24 5.92 -16.96
C TYR A 53 2.12 6.86 -17.77
N ILE A 54 2.93 7.65 -17.07
CA ILE A 54 3.84 8.58 -17.75
C ILE A 54 4.85 7.82 -18.62
N LEU A 55 5.41 6.75 -18.10
CA LEU A 55 6.37 5.96 -18.84
C LEU A 55 5.75 5.29 -20.05
N ASN A 56 4.51 4.85 -19.93
CA ASN A 56 3.84 4.15 -21.02
C ASN A 56 3.35 5.06 -22.13
N ARG A 57 3.33 6.33 -21.90
CA ARG A 57 2.87 7.30 -22.90
C ARG A 57 3.93 7.69 -23.92
N ILE A 58 5.13 7.28 -23.71
CA ILE A 58 6.24 7.64 -24.60
C ILE A 58 6.21 6.83 -25.89
#